data_2dce919839e996e81aed89a4a5b952e6
#
_entry.id   2dce919839e996e81aed89a4a5b952e6
#
_cell.length_a   1.000
_cell.length_b   1.000
_cell.length_c   1.000
_cell.angle_alpha   90.00
_cell.angle_beta   90.00
_cell.angle_gamma   90.00
#
_symmetry.space_group_name_H-M   'P 1'
#
loop_
_entity.id
_entity.type
_entity.pdbx_description
1 polymer ?
#
loop_
_entity_poly.entity_id
_entity_poly.type
_entity_poly.pdbx_seq_one_letter_code
_entity_poly.pdbx_strand_id
1 'polypeptide(L)'
;MDRRKLCGTALVILAVGGLSLTCGKGAGTRPTAGQPRHDQAVYVPKGPESTEVTFLAADLTDFSRPADRLEFTQLFHLPPVQQGRTGTCWAFAATSLLESELRRQGKAEVKLSEMHTVYWEYVEKARRFLREKGNSFLGEGSEPSSALARIKQYGLVRETDYTGLLDGRTAHDHERLFAEFKDYLDGLAAKNAWDETAGIAGVRAILDRRLGRPPDRITVDGQLLTPLEYLAELGLRPDDYVTFLSFIYLPFYSRGEYKVPDNWWHSAESYNLPLYEFTMTLLRALRKGYTATLAVDFSEPGYLGRDDVAMVPTFDIPSAYIDQSSRELRFANHTSTDDHAVHCVGYQESAKGNWYLIKDSWENAWWGKVKGYFFYQEDYVRLKALMFMVHKDAVKEILKKFPTAP
;
A
#
# COMPACT_ATOMS: atom_id res chain seq x y z
N MET A 1 56.29 -13.64 -25.05
CA MET A 1 56.96 -12.33 -25.35
C MET A 1 56.18 -11.31 -24.56
N ASP A 2 56.46 -11.16 -23.37
CA ASP A 2 57.32 -10.36 -22.51
C ASP A 2 57.52 -8.91 -22.99
N ARG A 3 57.04 -7.96 -22.23
CA ARG A 3 57.73 -6.79 -21.73
C ARG A 3 56.88 -5.88 -20.85
N ARG A 4 57.22 -5.92 -19.58
CA ARG A 4 56.98 -4.87 -18.54
C ARG A 4 57.68 -3.57 -18.91
N LYS A 5 57.16 -2.42 -18.43
CA LYS A 5 57.88 -1.22 -17.90
C LYS A 5 56.80 -0.32 -17.28
N LEU A 6 56.70 -0.13 -16.03
CA LEU A 6 57.39 0.66 -14.97
C LEU A 6 57.83 2.07 -15.42
N CYS A 7 57.26 3.06 -14.72
CA CYS A 7 57.76 4.35 -14.24
C CYS A 7 56.64 5.39 -14.24
N GLY A 8 56.39 6.22 -13.27
CA GLY A 8 57.17 6.62 -12.10
C GLY A 8 56.31 7.60 -11.29
N THR A 9 56.49 7.50 -10.02
CA THR A 9 55.87 8.29 -8.94
C THR A 9 56.45 9.73 -8.98
N ALA A 10 55.61 10.73 -9.05
CA ALA A 10 56.02 12.11 -8.69
C ALA A 10 55.26 12.51 -7.43
N LEU A 11 56.00 12.51 -6.32
CA LEU A 11 55.54 12.98 -5.00
C LEU A 11 55.68 14.51 -4.99
N VAL A 12 54.56 15.23 -4.99
CA VAL A 12 54.53 16.67 -4.73
C VAL A 12 54.19 16.87 -3.27
N ILE A 13 55.20 17.22 -2.48
CA ILE A 13 55.02 17.66 -1.08
C ILE A 13 54.59 19.14 -1.13
N LEU A 14 53.33 19.40 -0.85
CA LEU A 14 52.83 20.74 -0.57
C LEU A 14 52.85 20.92 0.95
N ALA A 15 53.68 21.85 1.40
CA ALA A 15 53.75 22.31 2.80
C ALA A 15 52.38 22.95 3.16
N VAL A 16 51.65 22.32 4.06
CA VAL A 16 50.41 22.88 4.65
C VAL A 16 50.85 23.71 5.88
N GLY A 17 50.77 25.02 5.68
CA GLY A 17 50.88 25.96 6.80
C GLY A 17 49.70 25.72 7.76
N GLY A 18 50.01 25.51 9.04
CA GLY A 18 49.03 25.32 10.10
C GLY A 18 48.15 26.56 10.30
N LEU A 19 46.91 26.47 9.86
CA LEU A 19 45.83 27.28 10.42
C LEU A 19 45.20 26.48 11.55
N SER A 20 45.43 26.89 12.77
CA SER A 20 44.67 26.44 13.93
C SER A 20 43.24 26.95 13.81
N LEU A 21 42.37 26.07 13.32
CA LEU A 21 40.91 26.27 13.44
C LEU A 21 40.56 26.07 14.91
N THR A 22 40.43 27.18 15.66
CA THR A 22 39.73 27.16 16.94
C THR A 22 38.30 26.75 16.65
N CYS A 23 37.95 25.52 17.08
CA CYS A 23 36.57 25.04 17.11
C CYS A 23 35.79 25.94 18.06
N GLY A 24 35.22 27.02 17.51
CA GLY A 24 34.24 27.83 18.21
C GLY A 24 33.06 26.93 18.56
N LYS A 25 32.83 26.72 19.85
CA LYS A 25 31.55 26.19 20.33
C LYS A 25 30.50 27.16 19.85
N GLY A 26 29.93 26.86 18.68
CA GLY A 26 28.71 27.50 18.26
C GLY A 26 27.67 27.23 19.35
N ALA A 27 27.36 28.28 20.10
CA ALA A 27 26.20 28.29 20.97
C ALA A 27 25.01 28.02 20.02
N GLY A 28 24.53 26.78 19.98
CA GLY A 28 23.29 26.47 19.32
C GLY A 28 22.24 27.42 19.88
N THR A 29 21.72 28.26 19.03
CA THR A 29 20.57 29.12 19.37
C THR A 29 19.47 28.15 19.81
N ARG A 30 19.13 28.19 21.11
CA ARG A 30 17.91 27.50 21.59
C ARG A 30 16.77 27.96 20.70
N PRO A 31 15.92 27.03 20.20
CA PRO A 31 14.75 27.41 19.45
C PRO A 31 13.95 28.44 20.26
N THR A 32 13.58 29.50 19.61
CA THR A 32 12.67 30.50 20.20
C THR A 32 11.37 29.79 20.56
N ALA A 33 10.86 30.02 21.77
CA ALA A 33 9.59 29.49 22.22
C ALA A 33 8.50 29.81 21.17
N GLY A 34 7.96 28.78 20.50
CA GLY A 34 6.90 28.92 19.51
C GLY A 34 7.11 28.21 18.17
N GLN A 35 8.29 27.66 17.86
CA GLN A 35 8.41 26.82 16.65
C GLN A 35 7.94 25.38 16.95
N PRO A 36 7.11 24.79 16.07
CA PRO A 36 6.65 23.43 16.23
C PRO A 36 7.85 22.46 16.21
N ARG A 37 7.94 21.57 17.20
CA ARG A 37 9.03 20.59 17.29
C ARG A 37 9.00 19.50 16.22
N HIS A 38 7.89 19.36 15.49
CA HIS A 38 7.82 18.43 14.35
C HIS A 38 8.83 18.74 13.23
N ASP A 39 9.45 19.92 13.26
CA ASP A 39 10.57 20.30 12.40
C ASP A 39 11.87 19.59 12.79
N GLN A 40 11.91 18.96 13.95
CA GLN A 40 13.08 18.27 14.45
C GLN A 40 12.97 16.78 14.22
N ALA A 41 14.12 16.16 13.97
CA ALA A 41 14.25 14.72 13.85
C ALA A 41 14.69 14.13 15.19
N VAL A 42 14.10 13.02 15.54
CA VAL A 42 14.51 12.19 16.69
C VAL A 42 14.77 10.76 16.24
N TYR A 43 15.66 10.07 16.95
CA TYR A 43 15.86 8.64 16.72
C TYR A 43 15.03 7.84 17.71
N VAL A 44 14.23 6.92 17.20
CA VAL A 44 13.32 6.09 17.99
C VAL A 44 13.56 4.60 17.77
N PRO A 45 13.18 3.74 18.73
CA PRO A 45 13.20 2.30 18.55
C PRO A 45 12.27 1.86 17.42
N LYS A 46 12.63 0.80 16.72
CA LYS A 46 11.87 0.27 15.57
C LYS A 46 10.45 -0.21 15.94
N GLY A 47 10.24 -0.63 17.17
CA GLY A 47 8.95 -1.11 17.66
C GLY A 47 8.79 -0.87 19.15
N PRO A 48 7.58 -1.08 19.72
CA PRO A 48 7.30 -0.78 21.13
C PRO A 48 8.18 -1.58 22.11
N GLU A 49 8.62 -2.76 21.73
CA GLU A 49 9.46 -3.64 22.56
C GLU A 49 10.94 -3.60 22.19
N SER A 50 11.31 -2.88 21.13
CA SER A 50 12.71 -2.78 20.69
C SER A 50 13.48 -1.81 21.57
N THR A 51 14.67 -2.21 22.00
CA THR A 51 15.62 -1.36 22.70
C THR A 51 16.64 -0.72 21.75
N GLU A 52 16.71 -1.20 20.53
CA GLU A 52 17.61 -0.65 19.51
C GLU A 52 17.03 0.60 18.89
N VAL A 53 17.76 1.69 18.92
CA VAL A 53 17.44 2.97 18.28
C VAL A 53 17.82 2.85 16.81
N THR A 54 16.83 2.79 15.93
CA THR A 54 17.10 2.33 14.57
C THR A 54 16.60 3.22 13.47
N PHE A 55 15.66 4.12 13.71
CA PHE A 55 15.21 4.98 12.61
C PHE A 55 14.88 6.40 13.02
N LEU A 56 15.00 7.29 12.04
CA LEU A 56 14.67 8.69 12.14
C LEU A 56 13.14 8.86 12.18
N ALA A 57 12.65 9.71 13.09
CA ALA A 57 11.24 10.04 13.23
C ALA A 57 11.03 11.53 13.44
N ALA A 58 9.83 12.02 13.13
CA ALA A 58 9.42 13.37 13.48
C ALA A 58 9.18 13.51 15.00
N ASP A 59 9.59 14.62 15.60
CA ASP A 59 9.19 14.98 16.96
C ASP A 59 7.80 15.64 16.91
N LEU A 60 6.79 14.97 17.48
CA LEU A 60 5.42 15.41 17.49
C LEU A 60 5.00 16.18 18.76
N THR A 61 5.95 16.59 19.63
CA THR A 61 5.65 17.15 20.95
C THR A 61 4.67 18.31 20.88
N ASP A 62 4.86 19.23 19.94
CA ASP A 62 4.01 20.41 19.75
C ASP A 62 3.17 20.34 18.47
N PHE A 63 3.04 19.16 17.86
CA PHE A 63 2.30 18.98 16.63
C PHE A 63 0.81 18.71 16.90
N SER A 64 -0.05 19.62 16.42
CA SER A 64 -1.50 19.50 16.55
C SER A 64 -2.04 18.45 15.58
N ARG A 65 -2.63 17.39 16.11
CA ARG A 65 -3.22 16.28 15.35
C ARG A 65 -4.50 15.79 16.00
N PRO A 66 -5.37 15.07 15.28
CA PRO A 66 -6.47 14.36 15.89
C PRO A 66 -5.96 13.37 16.95
N ALA A 67 -6.72 13.19 18.01
CA ALA A 67 -6.40 12.28 19.12
C ALA A 67 -7.29 11.03 19.15
N ASP A 68 -8.44 11.09 18.43
CA ASP A 68 -9.41 10.00 18.39
C ASP A 68 -10.10 9.96 17.03
N ARG A 69 -10.49 8.75 16.60
CA ARG A 69 -11.27 8.56 15.37
C ARG A 69 -12.65 9.24 15.40
N LEU A 70 -13.18 9.53 16.58
CA LEU A 70 -14.46 10.23 16.74
C LEU A 70 -14.41 11.70 16.28
N GLU A 71 -13.22 12.24 16.07
CA GLU A 71 -13.04 13.58 15.49
C GLU A 71 -13.28 13.61 13.96
N PHE A 72 -13.42 12.44 13.34
CA PHE A 72 -13.60 12.31 11.89
C PHE A 72 -15.08 12.08 11.53
N THR A 73 -15.47 12.57 10.35
CA THR A 73 -16.64 12.06 9.66
C THR A 73 -16.31 10.66 9.16
N GLN A 74 -16.82 9.65 9.85
CA GLN A 74 -16.55 8.26 9.53
C GLN A 74 -17.57 7.71 8.55
N LEU A 75 -17.11 6.96 7.58
CA LEU A 75 -17.91 6.14 6.70
C LEU A 75 -17.96 4.71 7.25
N PHE A 76 -19.03 3.99 6.96
CA PHE A 76 -19.16 2.62 7.46
C PHE A 76 -18.00 1.75 6.98
N HIS A 77 -17.46 0.98 7.90
CA HIS A 77 -16.47 -0.07 7.68
C HIS A 77 -16.53 -1.08 8.84
N LEU A 78 -16.19 -2.33 8.57
CA LEU A 78 -16.04 -3.34 9.62
C LEU A 78 -14.77 -3.05 10.45
N PRO A 79 -14.69 -3.57 11.69
CA PRO A 79 -13.49 -3.41 12.51
C PRO A 79 -12.20 -3.80 11.78
N PRO A 80 -11.06 -3.17 12.13
CA PRO A 80 -9.77 -3.56 11.56
C PRO A 80 -9.39 -4.99 11.93
N VAL A 81 -8.70 -5.67 11.00
CA VAL A 81 -8.10 -6.99 11.21
C VAL A 81 -6.63 -6.93 10.81
N GLN A 82 -5.80 -7.69 11.52
CA GLN A 82 -4.38 -7.78 11.21
C GLN A 82 -4.12 -8.76 10.07
N GLN A 83 -3.32 -8.34 9.08
CA GLN A 83 -2.85 -9.22 8.01
C GLN A 83 -1.81 -10.24 8.47
N GLY A 84 -1.26 -10.08 9.69
CA GLY A 84 -0.19 -10.91 10.20
C GLY A 84 1.14 -10.67 9.45
N ARG A 85 1.98 -11.69 9.40
CA ARG A 85 3.27 -11.64 8.70
C ARG A 85 3.11 -12.02 7.23
N THR A 86 2.48 -11.14 6.47
CA THR A 86 2.19 -11.34 5.04
C THR A 86 2.32 -10.05 4.26
N GLY A 87 2.65 -10.11 2.97
CA GLY A 87 2.60 -8.99 2.03
C GLY A 87 1.22 -8.84 1.36
N THR A 88 0.11 -9.01 2.12
CA THR A 88 -1.24 -9.08 1.53
C THR A 88 -2.14 -7.87 1.85
N CYS A 89 -1.57 -6.74 2.27
CA CYS A 89 -2.29 -5.50 2.59
C CYS A 89 -3.27 -5.08 1.49
N TRP A 90 -2.92 -5.25 0.24
CA TRP A 90 -3.75 -4.99 -0.93
C TRP A 90 -5.08 -5.75 -0.91
N ALA A 91 -5.09 -7.01 -0.47
CA ALA A 91 -6.30 -7.82 -0.34
C ALA A 91 -7.16 -7.34 0.83
N PHE A 92 -6.54 -7.01 1.99
CA PHE A 92 -7.26 -6.48 3.15
C PHE A 92 -7.91 -5.13 2.84
N ALA A 93 -7.19 -4.23 2.17
CA ALA A 93 -7.72 -2.93 1.78
C ALA A 93 -8.89 -3.06 0.79
N ALA A 94 -8.73 -3.87 -0.27
CA ALA A 94 -9.77 -4.07 -1.28
C ALA A 94 -11.01 -4.79 -0.72
N THR A 95 -10.81 -5.82 0.11
CA THR A 95 -11.93 -6.54 0.74
C THR A 95 -12.71 -5.60 1.67
N SER A 96 -12.01 -4.81 2.49
CA SER A 96 -12.63 -3.82 3.35
C SER A 96 -13.42 -2.74 2.59
N LEU A 97 -12.94 -2.31 1.42
CA LEU A 97 -13.66 -1.41 0.52
C LEU A 97 -14.99 -2.03 0.05
N LEU A 98 -14.97 -3.30 -0.34
CA LEU A 98 -16.17 -4.02 -0.80
C LEU A 98 -17.18 -4.24 0.33
N GLU A 99 -16.71 -4.53 1.55
CA GLU A 99 -17.55 -4.63 2.76
C GLU A 99 -18.27 -3.31 3.05
N SER A 100 -17.57 -2.18 2.92
CA SER A 100 -18.14 -0.84 3.06
C SER A 100 -19.17 -0.54 1.95
N GLU A 101 -18.89 -0.96 0.74
CA GLU A 101 -19.81 -0.79 -0.40
C GLU A 101 -21.11 -1.59 -0.23
N LEU A 102 -21.05 -2.82 0.28
CA LEU A 102 -22.26 -3.60 0.60
C LEU A 102 -23.18 -2.82 1.55
N ARG A 103 -22.63 -2.25 2.61
CA ARG A 103 -23.41 -1.44 3.54
C ARG A 103 -23.95 -0.16 2.91
N ARG A 104 -23.16 0.51 2.09
CA ARG A 104 -23.57 1.70 1.34
C ARG A 104 -24.75 1.39 0.42
N GLN A 105 -24.81 0.19 -0.17
CA GLN A 105 -25.92 -0.31 -0.98
C GLN A 105 -27.13 -0.78 -0.14
N GLY A 106 -27.07 -0.67 1.19
CA GLY A 106 -28.16 -1.14 2.08
C GLY A 106 -28.19 -2.65 2.29
N LYS A 107 -27.13 -3.37 1.91
CA LYS A 107 -26.99 -4.81 2.16
C LYS A 107 -26.63 -5.10 3.62
N ALA A 108 -26.80 -6.37 4.02
CA ALA A 108 -26.32 -6.85 5.30
C ALA A 108 -24.80 -6.75 5.43
N GLU A 109 -24.32 -6.63 6.66
CA GLU A 109 -22.90 -6.66 6.97
C GLU A 109 -22.35 -8.09 6.75
N VAL A 110 -21.33 -8.21 5.93
CA VAL A 110 -20.68 -9.49 5.63
C VAL A 110 -19.19 -9.31 5.73
N LYS A 111 -18.52 -10.15 6.53
CA LYS A 111 -17.07 -10.27 6.51
C LYS A 111 -16.67 -11.20 5.37
N LEU A 112 -15.97 -10.65 4.38
CA LEU A 112 -15.48 -11.36 3.20
C LEU A 112 -14.07 -11.92 3.48
N SER A 113 -13.72 -13.00 2.77
CA SER A 113 -12.42 -13.64 2.90
C SER A 113 -11.37 -12.93 2.06
N GLU A 114 -10.36 -12.37 2.68
CA GLU A 114 -9.15 -11.85 2.03
C GLU A 114 -8.34 -13.01 1.41
N MET A 115 -8.24 -14.11 2.15
CA MET A 115 -7.38 -15.23 1.76
C MET A 115 -7.88 -15.99 0.55
N HIS A 116 -9.19 -15.96 0.25
CA HIS A 116 -9.71 -16.48 -1.01
C HIS A 116 -9.12 -15.73 -2.21
N THR A 117 -9.10 -14.40 -2.12
CA THR A 117 -8.51 -13.55 -3.16
C THR A 117 -6.99 -13.73 -3.26
N VAL A 118 -6.30 -13.83 -2.12
CA VAL A 118 -4.85 -14.06 -2.04
C VAL A 118 -4.45 -15.41 -2.67
N TYR A 119 -5.20 -16.48 -2.38
CA TYR A 119 -4.94 -17.79 -2.97
C TYR A 119 -4.94 -17.72 -4.52
N TRP A 120 -5.96 -17.10 -5.08
CA TRP A 120 -6.08 -17.00 -6.53
C TRP A 120 -5.09 -16.01 -7.14
N GLU A 121 -4.70 -14.97 -6.43
CA GLU A 121 -3.62 -14.09 -6.88
C GLU A 121 -2.30 -14.83 -7.00
N TYR A 122 -1.93 -15.66 -6.03
CA TYR A 122 -0.72 -16.45 -6.11
C TYR A 122 -0.78 -17.46 -7.27
N VAL A 123 -1.94 -18.05 -7.54
CA VAL A 123 -2.13 -18.93 -8.71
C VAL A 123 -1.90 -18.15 -10.02
N GLU A 124 -2.44 -16.96 -10.16
CA GLU A 124 -2.28 -16.17 -11.39
C GLU A 124 -0.87 -15.60 -11.57
N LYS A 125 -0.20 -15.22 -10.49
CA LYS A 125 1.23 -14.87 -10.54
C LYS A 125 2.09 -16.03 -11.04
N ALA A 126 1.86 -17.23 -10.51
CA ALA A 126 2.54 -18.43 -10.98
C ALA A 126 2.25 -18.74 -12.46
N ARG A 127 0.99 -18.57 -12.87
CA ARG A 127 0.56 -18.78 -14.27
C ARG A 127 1.33 -17.83 -15.20
N ARG A 128 1.43 -16.57 -14.85
CA ARG A 128 2.19 -15.60 -15.63
C ARG A 128 3.68 -15.93 -15.65
N PHE A 129 4.25 -16.27 -14.49
CA PHE A 129 5.66 -16.68 -14.40
C PHE A 129 5.99 -17.83 -15.37
N LEU A 130 5.13 -18.84 -15.43
CA LEU A 130 5.30 -19.96 -16.36
C LEU A 130 5.17 -19.54 -17.84
N ARG A 131 4.15 -18.73 -18.16
CA ARG A 131 3.95 -18.21 -19.54
C ARG A 131 5.09 -17.33 -20.02
N GLU A 132 5.63 -16.51 -19.15
CA GLU A 132 6.74 -15.60 -19.44
C GLU A 132 8.12 -16.21 -19.18
N LYS A 133 8.17 -17.52 -18.88
CA LYS A 133 9.40 -18.28 -18.66
C LYS A 133 10.32 -17.64 -17.62
N GLY A 134 9.75 -17.24 -16.49
CA GLY A 134 10.47 -16.63 -15.39
C GLY A 134 10.70 -15.12 -15.49
N ASN A 135 10.21 -14.44 -16.52
CA ASN A 135 10.43 -13.00 -16.74
C ASN A 135 9.37 -12.10 -16.09
N SER A 136 8.50 -12.62 -15.23
CA SER A 136 7.53 -11.82 -14.49
C SER A 136 7.98 -11.60 -13.04
N PHE A 137 7.53 -10.47 -12.46
CA PHE A 137 7.74 -10.21 -11.04
C PHE A 137 6.99 -11.24 -10.18
N LEU A 138 7.67 -11.78 -9.19
CA LEU A 138 7.14 -12.77 -8.25
C LEU A 138 7.39 -12.31 -6.81
N GLY A 139 6.41 -11.61 -6.23
CA GLY A 139 6.39 -11.11 -4.86
C GLY A 139 5.04 -11.40 -4.20
N GLU A 140 4.93 -11.24 -2.88
CA GLU A 140 3.65 -11.35 -2.16
C GLU A 140 2.73 -10.16 -2.44
N GLY A 141 3.32 -8.96 -2.59
CA GLY A 141 2.62 -7.72 -2.84
C GLY A 141 1.84 -7.72 -4.14
N SER A 142 0.79 -6.94 -4.19
CA SER A 142 -0.04 -6.63 -5.37
C SER A 142 -0.83 -5.35 -5.14
N GLU A 143 -1.64 -4.97 -6.12
CA GLU A 143 -2.48 -3.77 -6.04
C GLU A 143 -3.93 -4.10 -5.62
N PRO A 144 -4.65 -3.19 -4.96
CA PRO A 144 -6.08 -3.35 -4.71
C PRO A 144 -6.90 -3.64 -5.98
N SER A 145 -6.47 -3.14 -7.13
CA SER A 145 -7.11 -3.41 -8.41
C SER A 145 -6.92 -4.85 -8.89
N SER A 146 -5.82 -5.52 -8.52
CA SER A 146 -5.65 -6.96 -8.80
C SER A 146 -6.62 -7.80 -8.00
N ALA A 147 -6.91 -7.41 -6.74
CA ALA A 147 -7.93 -8.08 -5.95
C ALA A 147 -9.27 -8.09 -6.69
N LEU A 148 -9.68 -6.95 -7.27
CA LEU A 148 -10.91 -6.88 -8.06
C LEU A 148 -10.86 -7.76 -9.31
N ALA A 149 -9.69 -7.84 -9.97
CA ALA A 149 -9.51 -8.74 -11.12
C ALA A 149 -9.66 -10.22 -10.70
N ARG A 150 -9.12 -10.60 -9.54
CA ARG A 150 -9.30 -11.98 -9.00
C ARG A 150 -10.75 -12.23 -8.60
N ILE A 151 -11.38 -11.28 -7.94
CA ILE A 151 -12.79 -11.37 -7.54
C ILE A 151 -13.70 -11.53 -8.77
N LYS A 152 -13.44 -10.78 -9.83
CA LYS A 152 -14.16 -10.92 -11.11
C LYS A 152 -14.02 -12.32 -11.72
N GLN A 153 -12.82 -12.91 -11.59
CA GLN A 153 -12.48 -14.20 -12.20
C GLN A 153 -12.94 -15.39 -11.35
N TYR A 154 -12.82 -15.29 -10.03
CA TYR A 154 -12.98 -16.42 -9.10
C TYR A 154 -14.11 -16.26 -8.10
N GLY A 155 -14.75 -15.08 -8.05
CA GLY A 155 -15.83 -14.79 -7.11
C GLY A 155 -15.34 -14.43 -5.71
N LEU A 156 -16.28 -14.45 -4.77
CA LEU A 156 -16.07 -14.16 -3.35
C LEU A 156 -16.62 -15.28 -2.47
N VAL A 157 -16.06 -15.41 -1.26
CA VAL A 157 -16.62 -16.22 -0.18
C VAL A 157 -16.57 -15.42 1.12
N ARG A 158 -17.32 -15.83 2.14
CA ARG A 158 -17.24 -15.22 3.47
C ARG A 158 -15.98 -15.72 4.18
N GLU A 159 -15.48 -14.95 5.13
CA GLU A 159 -14.38 -15.37 5.99
C GLU A 159 -14.70 -16.70 6.72
N THR A 160 -15.96 -16.86 7.16
CA THR A 160 -16.45 -18.11 7.80
C THR A 160 -16.38 -19.34 6.89
N ASP A 161 -16.38 -19.15 5.57
CA ASP A 161 -16.28 -20.27 4.60
C ASP A 161 -14.82 -20.58 4.24
N TYR A 162 -13.93 -19.59 4.35
CA TYR A 162 -12.52 -19.77 4.07
C TYR A 162 -11.66 -18.71 4.74
N THR A 163 -10.97 -19.09 5.81
CA THR A 163 -10.06 -18.20 6.55
C THR A 163 -8.64 -18.22 6.02
N GLY A 164 -8.22 -19.26 5.32
CA GLY A 164 -6.80 -19.49 4.99
C GLY A 164 -5.94 -19.89 6.20
N LEU A 165 -6.55 -20.11 7.37
CA LEU A 165 -5.88 -20.54 8.60
C LEU A 165 -6.11 -22.03 8.83
N LEU A 166 -5.05 -22.78 9.03
CA LEU A 166 -5.06 -24.21 9.31
C LEU A 166 -4.47 -24.48 10.69
N ASP A 167 -4.74 -25.68 11.21
CA ASP A 167 -4.12 -26.22 12.42
C ASP A 167 -4.32 -25.36 13.67
N GLY A 168 -5.46 -24.65 13.77
CA GLY A 168 -5.77 -23.79 14.91
C GLY A 168 -4.97 -22.49 14.99
N ARG A 169 -4.31 -22.09 13.92
CA ARG A 169 -3.61 -20.79 13.84
C ARG A 169 -4.61 -19.65 13.95
N THR A 170 -4.19 -18.57 14.61
CA THR A 170 -4.99 -17.36 14.81
C THR A 170 -4.45 -16.16 14.03
N ALA A 171 -3.31 -16.29 13.38
CA ALA A 171 -2.68 -15.25 12.58
C ALA A 171 -2.04 -15.84 11.32
N HIS A 172 -2.04 -15.06 10.26
CA HIS A 172 -1.38 -15.42 9.00
C HIS A 172 0.14 -15.20 9.12
N ASP A 173 0.89 -16.16 8.56
CA ASP A 173 2.33 -16.09 8.35
C ASP A 173 2.65 -16.79 7.02
N HIS A 174 3.00 -16.01 6.02
CA HIS A 174 3.26 -16.50 4.66
C HIS A 174 4.76 -16.69 4.37
N GLU A 175 5.65 -16.40 5.32
CA GLU A 175 7.10 -16.53 5.10
C GLU A 175 7.45 -17.91 4.51
N ARG A 176 7.00 -18.98 5.17
CA ARG A 176 7.28 -20.34 4.74
C ARG A 176 6.50 -20.75 3.48
N LEU A 177 5.25 -20.28 3.36
CA LEU A 177 4.45 -20.49 2.16
C LEU A 177 5.15 -19.92 0.94
N PHE A 178 5.55 -18.64 1.05
CA PHE A 178 6.11 -17.92 -0.08
C PHE A 178 7.51 -18.43 -0.45
N ALA A 179 8.30 -18.84 0.53
CA ALA A 179 9.58 -19.55 0.26
C ALA A 179 9.36 -20.83 -0.56
N GLU A 180 8.46 -21.72 -0.12
CA GLU A 180 8.15 -22.96 -0.86
C GLU A 180 7.59 -22.67 -2.26
N PHE A 181 6.72 -21.68 -2.38
CA PHE A 181 6.14 -21.24 -3.64
C PHE A 181 7.22 -20.77 -4.62
N LYS A 182 8.12 -19.94 -4.15
CA LYS A 182 9.23 -19.41 -4.94
C LYS A 182 10.22 -20.51 -5.32
N ASP A 183 10.65 -21.32 -4.37
CA ASP A 183 11.59 -22.44 -4.60
C ASP A 183 11.06 -23.43 -5.64
N TYR A 184 9.76 -23.71 -5.61
CA TYR A 184 9.12 -24.58 -6.59
C TYR A 184 9.19 -23.98 -8.00
N LEU A 185 8.83 -22.71 -8.16
CA LEU A 185 8.84 -22.03 -9.47
C LEU A 185 10.26 -21.84 -10.00
N ASP A 186 11.21 -21.45 -9.15
CA ASP A 186 12.64 -21.36 -9.50
C ASP A 186 13.19 -22.74 -9.91
N GLY A 187 12.76 -23.80 -9.24
CA GLY A 187 13.11 -25.17 -9.61
C GLY A 187 12.56 -25.60 -10.97
N LEU A 188 11.37 -25.13 -11.37
CA LEU A 188 10.84 -25.34 -12.72
C LEU A 188 11.64 -24.54 -13.76
N ALA A 189 11.96 -23.29 -13.45
CA ALA A 189 12.77 -22.43 -14.30
C ALA A 189 14.16 -23.02 -14.56
N ALA A 190 14.84 -23.50 -13.53
CA ALA A 190 16.16 -24.14 -13.63
C ALA A 190 16.15 -25.40 -14.52
N LYS A 191 15.01 -26.11 -14.60
CA LYS A 191 14.81 -27.28 -15.44
C LYS A 191 14.23 -26.96 -16.82
N ASN A 192 14.00 -25.66 -17.12
CA ASN A 192 13.30 -25.20 -18.31
C ASN A 192 11.91 -25.91 -18.50
N ALA A 193 11.21 -26.15 -17.38
CA ALA A 193 9.95 -26.88 -17.32
C ALA A 193 8.77 -25.90 -17.26
N TRP A 194 8.21 -25.55 -18.42
CA TRP A 194 7.23 -24.47 -18.57
C TRP A 194 5.80 -24.96 -18.86
N ASP A 195 5.52 -26.24 -18.56
CA ASP A 195 4.15 -26.76 -18.66
C ASP A 195 3.24 -26.09 -17.62
N GLU A 196 2.30 -25.25 -18.10
CA GLU A 196 1.41 -24.48 -17.24
C GLU A 196 0.53 -25.38 -16.37
N THR A 197 -0.02 -26.46 -16.95
CA THR A 197 -0.94 -27.34 -16.22
C THR A 197 -0.24 -28.04 -15.07
N ALA A 198 0.92 -28.64 -15.32
CA ALA A 198 1.70 -29.29 -14.30
C ALA A 198 2.26 -28.31 -13.26
N GLY A 199 2.75 -27.15 -13.71
CA GLY A 199 3.27 -26.10 -12.83
C GLY A 199 2.20 -25.55 -11.89
N ILE A 200 1.02 -25.23 -12.40
CA ILE A 200 -0.10 -24.75 -11.57
C ILE A 200 -0.63 -25.83 -10.62
N ALA A 201 -0.66 -27.09 -11.03
CA ALA A 201 -1.03 -28.19 -10.13
C ALA A 201 -0.08 -28.27 -8.92
N GLY A 202 1.24 -28.13 -9.15
CA GLY A 202 2.22 -28.12 -8.06
C GLY A 202 2.09 -26.86 -7.16
N VAL A 203 1.86 -25.69 -7.73
CA VAL A 203 1.58 -24.47 -6.97
C VAL A 203 0.33 -24.64 -6.10
N ARG A 204 -0.76 -25.14 -6.66
CA ARG A 204 -1.99 -25.37 -5.88
C ARG A 204 -1.77 -26.37 -4.76
N ALA A 205 -0.98 -27.43 -4.98
CA ALA A 205 -0.65 -28.39 -3.92
C ALA A 205 0.11 -27.72 -2.74
N ILE A 206 0.94 -26.71 -3.01
CA ILE A 206 1.61 -25.91 -1.96
C ILE A 206 0.59 -25.03 -1.24
N LEU A 207 -0.22 -24.28 -1.98
CA LEU A 207 -1.24 -23.40 -1.43
C LEU A 207 -2.28 -24.16 -0.60
N ASP A 208 -2.78 -25.31 -1.10
CA ASP A 208 -3.75 -26.16 -0.40
C ASP A 208 -3.19 -26.67 0.93
N ARG A 209 -1.90 -27.00 0.98
CA ARG A 209 -1.23 -27.44 2.22
C ARG A 209 -1.02 -26.31 3.21
N ARG A 210 -0.89 -25.06 2.76
CA ARG A 210 -0.53 -23.92 3.59
C ARG A 210 -1.71 -23.04 3.99
N LEU A 211 -2.70 -22.90 3.10
CA LEU A 211 -3.88 -22.05 3.27
C LEU A 211 -5.19 -22.84 3.31
N GLY A 212 -5.14 -24.14 2.99
CA GLY A 212 -6.33 -24.94 2.72
C GLY A 212 -6.85 -24.72 1.29
N ARG A 213 -7.62 -25.69 0.82
CA ARG A 213 -8.26 -25.58 -0.50
C ARG A 213 -9.46 -24.65 -0.42
N PRO A 214 -9.54 -23.61 -1.25
CA PRO A 214 -10.74 -22.78 -1.33
C PRO A 214 -11.98 -23.62 -1.69
N PRO A 215 -13.16 -23.31 -1.13
CA PRO A 215 -14.38 -24.05 -1.43
C PRO A 215 -14.84 -23.80 -2.86
N ASP A 216 -15.22 -24.88 -3.54
CA ASP A 216 -15.85 -24.78 -4.87
C ASP A 216 -17.30 -24.26 -4.77
N ARG A 217 -17.95 -24.44 -3.60
CA ARG A 217 -19.31 -23.99 -3.27
C ARG A 217 -19.41 -23.65 -1.78
N ILE A 218 -20.26 -22.68 -1.45
CA ILE A 218 -20.59 -22.27 -0.10
C ILE A 218 -22.12 -22.33 0.13
N THR A 219 -22.56 -22.51 1.36
CA THR A 219 -23.98 -22.46 1.70
C THR A 219 -24.33 -21.11 2.30
N VAL A 220 -25.20 -20.35 1.62
CA VAL A 220 -25.71 -19.05 2.06
C VAL A 220 -27.23 -19.13 2.12
N ASP A 221 -27.81 -18.86 3.29
CA ASP A 221 -29.28 -18.90 3.52
C ASP A 221 -29.95 -20.18 2.99
N GLY A 222 -29.25 -21.32 3.13
CA GLY A 222 -29.72 -22.64 2.68
C GLY A 222 -29.52 -22.92 1.19
N GLN A 223 -28.97 -21.98 0.42
CA GLN A 223 -28.64 -22.16 -1.00
C GLN A 223 -27.17 -22.52 -1.16
N LEU A 224 -26.88 -23.47 -2.05
CA LEU A 224 -25.53 -23.89 -2.39
C LEU A 224 -25.04 -23.11 -3.61
N LEU A 225 -24.15 -22.14 -3.41
CA LEU A 225 -23.66 -21.20 -4.41
C LEU A 225 -22.18 -21.43 -4.71
N THR A 226 -21.76 -21.24 -5.94
CA THR A 226 -20.36 -21.03 -6.30
C THR A 226 -19.91 -19.63 -5.84
N PRO A 227 -18.59 -19.36 -5.64
CA PRO A 227 -18.10 -18.02 -5.32
C PRO A 227 -18.53 -16.93 -6.32
N LEU A 228 -18.67 -17.26 -7.60
CA LEU A 228 -19.18 -16.33 -8.63
C LEU A 228 -20.67 -16.05 -8.50
N GLU A 229 -21.50 -17.06 -8.21
CA GLU A 229 -22.91 -16.89 -7.92
C GLU A 229 -23.11 -16.04 -6.66
N TYR A 230 -22.27 -16.25 -5.63
CA TYR A 230 -22.30 -15.45 -4.42
C TYR A 230 -21.90 -13.98 -4.68
N LEU A 231 -20.88 -13.72 -5.49
CA LEU A 231 -20.52 -12.37 -5.94
C LEU A 231 -21.71 -11.66 -6.62
N ALA A 232 -22.42 -12.39 -7.49
CA ALA A 232 -23.60 -11.85 -8.18
C ALA A 232 -24.76 -11.56 -7.22
N GLU A 233 -25.00 -12.42 -6.23
CA GLU A 233 -26.03 -12.22 -5.18
C GLU A 233 -25.72 -11.01 -4.30
N LEU A 234 -24.46 -10.80 -3.96
CA LEU A 234 -24.01 -9.61 -3.25
C LEU A 234 -24.26 -8.33 -4.07
N GLY A 235 -24.38 -8.42 -5.38
CA GLY A 235 -24.57 -7.27 -6.27
C GLY A 235 -23.31 -6.41 -6.42
N LEU A 236 -22.16 -6.93 -6.04
CA LEU A 236 -20.86 -6.27 -6.23
C LEU A 236 -20.37 -6.48 -7.66
N ARG A 237 -19.90 -5.41 -8.25
CA ARG A 237 -19.40 -5.43 -9.63
C ARG A 237 -17.96 -4.91 -9.65
N PRO A 238 -16.95 -5.76 -9.79
CA PRO A 238 -15.55 -5.33 -9.83
C PRO A 238 -15.24 -4.24 -10.86
N ASP A 239 -15.96 -4.22 -11.99
CA ASP A 239 -15.81 -3.21 -13.05
C ASP A 239 -16.40 -1.83 -12.68
N ASP A 240 -17.01 -1.69 -11.50
CA ASP A 240 -17.50 -0.42 -11.01
C ASP A 240 -16.44 0.40 -10.28
N TYR A 241 -15.22 -0.10 -10.15
CA TYR A 241 -14.13 0.57 -9.46
C TYR A 241 -13.08 1.08 -10.45
N VAL A 242 -12.55 2.24 -10.16
CA VAL A 242 -11.55 2.92 -10.98
C VAL A 242 -10.38 3.36 -10.13
N THR A 243 -9.18 3.33 -10.72
CA THR A 243 -7.92 3.67 -10.08
C THR A 243 -7.40 4.99 -10.60
N PHE A 244 -6.95 5.87 -9.71
CA PHE A 244 -6.35 7.15 -10.04
C PHE A 244 -4.89 7.23 -9.64
N LEU A 245 -4.10 7.87 -10.50
CA LEU A 245 -2.71 8.22 -10.32
C LEU A 245 -2.51 9.73 -10.38
N SER A 246 -1.34 10.21 -9.97
CA SER A 246 -0.93 11.59 -10.17
C SER A 246 0.57 11.66 -10.46
N PHE A 247 0.95 11.45 -11.73
CA PHE A 247 2.35 11.44 -12.17
C PHE A 247 2.54 12.15 -13.51
N ILE A 248 3.68 12.84 -13.69
CA ILE A 248 4.00 13.55 -14.93
C ILE A 248 4.61 12.66 -16.01
N TYR A 249 5.02 11.44 -15.68
CA TYR A 249 5.47 10.48 -16.71
C TYR A 249 4.32 10.00 -17.61
N LEU A 250 3.07 10.26 -17.23
CA LEU A 250 1.87 10.04 -18.04
C LEU A 250 1.22 11.39 -18.36
N PRO A 251 0.64 11.59 -19.54
CA PRO A 251 -0.20 12.76 -19.80
C PRO A 251 -1.37 12.82 -18.80
N PHE A 252 -1.67 14.02 -18.29
CA PHE A 252 -2.87 14.19 -17.47
C PHE A 252 -4.13 13.96 -18.31
N TYR A 253 -5.18 13.46 -17.66
CA TYR A 253 -6.45 13.07 -18.27
C TYR A 253 -6.31 11.96 -19.32
N SER A 254 -5.26 11.13 -19.19
CA SER A 254 -5.09 9.89 -19.95
C SER A 254 -5.13 8.68 -19.00
N ARG A 255 -5.26 7.49 -19.56
CA ARG A 255 -5.01 6.25 -18.84
C ARG A 255 -3.58 5.80 -19.06
N GLY A 256 -3.05 5.09 -18.10
CA GLY A 256 -1.72 4.53 -18.22
C GLY A 256 -1.36 3.56 -17.11
N GLU A 257 -0.19 3.01 -17.25
CA GLU A 257 0.34 2.03 -16.32
C GLU A 257 0.87 2.71 -15.05
N TYR A 258 0.50 2.17 -13.89
CA TYR A 258 1.18 2.45 -12.63
C TYR A 258 2.47 1.65 -12.58
N LYS A 259 3.62 2.35 -12.69
CA LYS A 259 4.94 1.75 -12.87
C LYS A 259 5.56 1.31 -11.55
N VAL A 260 4.98 0.29 -10.93
CA VAL A 260 5.48 -0.33 -9.69
C VAL A 260 5.55 -1.85 -9.87
N PRO A 261 6.43 -2.56 -9.14
CA PRO A 261 6.55 -4.01 -9.24
C PRO A 261 5.24 -4.75 -8.93
N ASP A 262 4.44 -4.21 -8.02
CA ASP A 262 3.18 -4.81 -7.58
C ASP A 262 2.06 -4.73 -8.62
N ASN A 263 2.18 -3.86 -9.64
CA ASN A 263 1.39 -3.95 -10.89
C ASN A 263 1.98 -5.01 -11.84
N TRP A 264 2.22 -6.21 -11.32
CA TRP A 264 2.89 -7.32 -12.00
C TRP A 264 2.22 -7.77 -13.29
N TRP A 265 0.95 -7.45 -13.50
CA TRP A 265 0.20 -7.77 -14.74
C TRP A 265 0.20 -6.61 -15.74
N HIS A 266 0.90 -5.51 -15.44
CA HIS A 266 1.07 -4.33 -16.29
C HIS A 266 -0.24 -3.70 -16.76
N SER A 267 -1.21 -3.55 -15.83
CA SER A 267 -2.44 -2.83 -16.13
C SER A 267 -2.16 -1.38 -16.48
N ALA A 268 -2.73 -0.92 -17.59
CA ALA A 268 -2.66 0.47 -18.04
C ALA A 268 -4.01 1.20 -17.90
N GLU A 269 -4.90 0.70 -17.05
CA GLU A 269 -6.27 1.22 -16.88
C GLU A 269 -6.40 2.35 -15.86
N SER A 270 -5.29 2.76 -15.23
CA SER A 270 -5.32 3.80 -14.20
C SER A 270 -5.46 5.19 -14.83
N TYR A 271 -6.33 6.02 -14.27
CA TYR A 271 -6.64 7.38 -14.68
C TYR A 271 -5.64 8.36 -14.06
N ASN A 272 -4.94 9.16 -14.86
CA ASN A 272 -3.92 10.09 -14.38
C ASN A 272 -4.46 11.52 -14.25
N LEU A 273 -4.35 12.11 -13.06
CA LEU A 273 -4.83 13.45 -12.72
C LEU A 273 -3.70 14.37 -12.25
N PRO A 274 -3.81 15.70 -12.45
CA PRO A 274 -2.99 16.64 -11.70
C PRO A 274 -3.16 16.46 -10.18
N LEU A 275 -2.12 16.69 -9.40
CA LEU A 275 -2.10 16.43 -7.94
C LEU A 275 -3.27 17.06 -7.19
N TYR A 276 -3.60 18.32 -7.48
CA TYR A 276 -4.75 18.98 -6.87
C TYR A 276 -6.07 18.26 -7.16
N GLU A 277 -6.29 17.84 -8.41
CA GLU A 277 -7.50 17.09 -8.76
C GLU A 277 -7.51 15.68 -8.17
N PHE A 278 -6.35 15.03 -8.07
CA PHE A 278 -6.19 13.73 -7.42
C PHE A 278 -6.68 13.79 -5.96
N THR A 279 -6.13 14.71 -5.16
CA THR A 279 -6.49 14.85 -3.75
C THR A 279 -7.94 15.33 -3.56
N MET A 280 -8.40 16.26 -4.37
CA MET A 280 -9.77 16.75 -4.30
C MET A 280 -10.80 15.70 -4.76
N THR A 281 -10.43 14.80 -5.67
CA THR A 281 -11.29 13.70 -6.11
C THR A 281 -11.48 12.68 -4.98
N LEU A 282 -10.42 12.33 -4.27
CA LEU A 282 -10.49 11.49 -3.07
C LEU A 282 -11.41 12.13 -2.01
N LEU A 283 -11.15 13.37 -1.63
CA LEU A 283 -11.96 14.07 -0.60
C LEU A 283 -13.44 14.15 -1.00
N ARG A 284 -13.73 14.49 -2.26
CA ARG A 284 -15.10 14.55 -2.77
C ARG A 284 -15.80 13.19 -2.78
N ALA A 285 -15.08 12.11 -3.03
CA ALA A 285 -15.63 10.75 -2.95
C ALA A 285 -16.03 10.43 -1.50
N LEU A 286 -15.16 10.71 -0.53
CA LEU A 286 -15.45 10.52 0.90
C LEU A 286 -16.66 11.36 1.33
N ARG A 287 -16.76 12.64 0.94
CA ARG A 287 -17.92 13.51 1.22
C ARG A 287 -19.24 12.96 0.65
N LYS A 288 -19.17 12.21 -0.43
CA LYS A 288 -20.34 11.53 -1.03
C LYS A 288 -20.67 10.18 -0.39
N GLY A 289 -19.94 9.78 0.65
CA GLY A 289 -20.17 8.52 1.36
C GLY A 289 -19.47 7.29 0.74
N TYR A 290 -18.49 7.49 -0.14
CA TYR A 290 -17.70 6.40 -0.73
C TYR A 290 -16.33 6.33 -0.08
N THR A 291 -15.96 5.16 0.41
CA THR A 291 -14.61 4.88 0.89
C THR A 291 -13.67 4.63 -0.29
N ALA A 292 -12.36 4.64 -0.05
CA ALA A 292 -11.36 4.40 -1.09
C ALA A 292 -10.17 3.60 -0.53
N THR A 293 -9.52 2.77 -1.35
CA THR A 293 -8.20 2.24 -1.01
C THR A 293 -7.11 3.19 -1.46
N LEU A 294 -6.02 3.26 -0.73
CA LEU A 294 -4.82 4.00 -1.09
C LEU A 294 -3.64 3.03 -1.18
N ALA A 295 -2.77 3.21 -2.17
CA ALA A 295 -1.42 2.67 -2.17
C ALA A 295 -0.48 3.78 -1.72
N VAL A 296 0.35 3.51 -0.72
CA VAL A 296 1.13 4.54 -0.01
C VAL A 296 2.55 4.07 0.25
N ASP A 297 3.45 5.04 0.35
CA ASP A 297 4.77 4.86 0.93
C ASP A 297 4.65 5.01 2.46
N PHE A 298 5.03 3.97 3.22
CA PHE A 298 4.95 3.98 4.68
C PHE A 298 6.32 3.96 5.38
N SER A 299 7.40 3.81 4.63
CA SER A 299 8.77 3.74 5.13
C SER A 299 9.38 5.12 5.47
N GLU A 300 8.61 6.01 6.08
CA GLU A 300 8.88 7.43 6.22
C GLU A 300 9.05 7.89 7.67
N PRO A 301 9.90 8.92 7.93
CA PRO A 301 10.10 9.46 9.28
C PRO A 301 8.83 10.02 9.94
N GLY A 302 7.83 10.38 9.15
CA GLY A 302 6.54 10.88 9.62
C GLY A 302 5.46 9.82 9.75
N TYR A 303 5.76 8.54 9.47
CA TYR A 303 4.82 7.43 9.64
C TYR A 303 5.02 6.78 11.02
N LEU A 304 4.22 7.19 11.99
CA LEU A 304 4.46 6.96 13.41
C LEU A 304 3.33 6.12 14.05
N GLY A 305 3.48 4.81 14.03
CA GLY A 305 2.48 3.87 14.56
C GLY A 305 2.19 4.05 16.06
N ARG A 306 3.16 4.53 16.87
CA ARG A 306 2.93 4.79 18.30
C ARG A 306 2.04 6.00 18.55
N ASP A 307 1.97 6.89 17.59
CA ASP A 307 1.22 8.15 17.64
C ASP A 307 -0.03 8.12 16.77
N ASP A 308 -0.32 6.98 16.12
CA ASP A 308 -1.45 6.77 15.20
C ASP A 308 -1.46 7.79 14.03
N VAL A 309 -0.29 8.32 13.61
CA VAL A 309 -0.22 9.44 12.66
C VAL A 309 0.74 9.18 11.51
N ALA A 310 0.35 9.66 10.32
CA ALA A 310 1.24 9.81 9.19
C ALA A 310 1.21 11.27 8.70
N MET A 311 2.37 11.91 8.69
CA MET A 311 2.56 13.31 8.31
C MET A 311 3.88 13.48 7.57
N VAL A 312 4.05 14.58 6.87
CA VAL A 312 5.32 14.95 6.24
C VAL A 312 6.06 15.94 7.14
N PRO A 313 7.22 15.56 7.71
CA PRO A 313 8.01 16.48 8.52
C PRO A 313 8.60 17.61 7.68
N THR A 314 8.71 18.81 8.23
CA THR A 314 9.27 19.95 7.50
C THR A 314 10.76 19.83 7.20
N PHE A 315 11.49 18.98 7.94
CA PHE A 315 12.88 18.65 7.61
C PHE A 315 13.01 17.71 6.38
N ASP A 316 11.95 16.97 6.01
CA ASP A 316 11.89 16.28 4.72
C ASP A 316 11.54 17.28 3.61
N ILE A 317 10.39 17.95 3.73
CA ILE A 317 9.96 19.01 2.82
C ILE A 317 8.90 19.90 3.48
N PRO A 318 9.06 21.25 3.48
CA PRO A 318 8.00 22.13 3.92
C PRO A 318 6.74 22.02 3.07
N SER A 319 5.57 22.10 3.70
CA SER A 319 4.24 21.95 3.05
C SER A 319 4.06 22.81 1.78
N ALA A 320 4.61 24.03 1.78
CA ALA A 320 4.53 24.95 0.65
C ALA A 320 5.25 24.44 -0.63
N TYR A 321 6.14 23.48 -0.49
CA TYR A 321 6.89 22.87 -1.61
C TYR A 321 6.37 21.49 -2.02
N ILE A 322 5.30 21.03 -1.38
CA ILE A 322 4.65 19.78 -1.78
C ILE A 322 3.76 20.06 -2.99
N ASP A 323 4.28 19.74 -4.16
CA ASP A 323 3.65 19.96 -5.46
C ASP A 323 3.81 18.73 -6.38
N GLN A 324 3.36 18.85 -7.61
CA GLN A 324 3.47 17.80 -8.61
C GLN A 324 4.92 17.39 -8.88
N SER A 325 5.83 18.36 -8.90
CA SER A 325 7.25 18.11 -9.24
C SER A 325 7.97 17.41 -8.08
N SER A 326 7.72 17.84 -6.84
CA SER A 326 8.31 17.24 -5.64
C SER A 326 7.85 15.79 -5.44
N ARG A 327 6.58 15.50 -5.76
CA ARG A 327 6.01 14.15 -5.77
C ARG A 327 6.67 13.27 -6.82
N GLU A 328 6.74 13.76 -8.06
CA GLU A 328 7.36 13.02 -9.18
C GLU A 328 8.83 12.72 -8.93
N LEU A 329 9.59 13.71 -8.43
CA LEU A 329 11.00 13.54 -8.12
C LEU A 329 11.23 12.39 -7.12
N ARG A 330 10.41 12.34 -6.06
CA ARG A 330 10.52 11.30 -5.03
C ARG A 330 10.15 9.92 -5.56
N PHE A 331 9.15 9.82 -6.40
CA PHE A 331 8.79 8.56 -7.06
C PHE A 331 9.89 8.13 -8.05
N ALA A 332 10.39 9.05 -8.88
CA ALA A 332 11.40 8.76 -9.88
C ALA A 332 12.76 8.35 -9.30
N ASN A 333 13.14 8.90 -8.13
CA ASN A 333 14.39 8.56 -7.44
C ASN A 333 14.24 7.49 -6.35
N HIS A 334 13.05 6.88 -6.23
CA HIS A 334 12.72 5.81 -5.28
C HIS A 334 12.86 6.21 -3.79
N THR A 335 12.70 7.51 -3.46
CA THR A 335 12.49 7.96 -2.08
C THR A 335 11.02 7.98 -1.69
N SER A 336 10.12 7.75 -2.63
CA SER A 336 8.74 7.33 -2.39
C SER A 336 8.49 6.05 -3.17
N THR A 337 8.15 4.99 -2.46
CA THR A 337 7.92 3.65 -3.00
C THR A 337 6.50 3.19 -2.71
N ASP A 338 6.03 2.22 -3.47
CA ASP A 338 4.74 1.58 -3.22
C ASP A 338 4.96 0.43 -2.24
N ASP A 339 4.68 0.68 -0.97
CA ASP A 339 5.02 -0.23 0.11
C ASP A 339 3.80 -0.86 0.77
N HIS A 340 2.65 -0.17 0.73
CA HIS A 340 1.52 -0.56 1.55
C HIS A 340 0.19 -0.12 0.96
N ALA A 341 -0.83 -0.95 1.13
CA ALA A 341 -2.20 -0.62 0.76
C ALA A 341 -3.11 -0.53 1.98
N VAL A 342 -3.89 0.54 2.07
CA VAL A 342 -4.77 0.85 3.20
C VAL A 342 -6.17 1.26 2.74
N HIS A 343 -7.13 1.29 3.68
CA HIS A 343 -8.51 1.69 3.41
C HIS A 343 -8.84 3.03 4.08
N CYS A 344 -9.08 4.06 3.28
CA CYS A 344 -9.51 5.37 3.73
C CYS A 344 -11.02 5.37 4.01
N VAL A 345 -11.38 5.51 5.29
CA VAL A 345 -12.74 5.30 5.81
C VAL A 345 -13.34 6.55 6.45
N GLY A 346 -12.69 7.69 6.34
CA GLY A 346 -13.22 8.94 6.88
C GLY A 346 -12.32 10.13 6.61
N TYR A 347 -12.79 11.30 7.02
CA TYR A 347 -12.07 12.56 6.85
C TYR A 347 -12.43 13.55 7.95
N GLN A 348 -11.53 14.49 8.20
CA GLN A 348 -11.74 15.67 9.04
C GLN A 348 -11.22 16.88 8.27
N GLU A 349 -12.06 17.90 8.13
CA GLU A 349 -11.69 19.13 7.45
C GLU A 349 -11.34 20.21 8.47
N SER A 350 -10.24 20.91 8.25
CA SER A 350 -9.84 22.02 9.08
C SER A 350 -9.18 23.14 8.27
N ALA A 351 -9.14 24.34 8.84
CA ALA A 351 -8.45 25.49 8.24
C ALA A 351 -6.92 25.28 8.12
N LYS A 352 -6.36 24.29 8.83
CA LYS A 352 -4.93 23.95 8.83
C LYS A 352 -4.59 22.77 7.90
N GLY A 353 -5.52 22.34 7.07
CA GLY A 353 -5.41 21.15 6.22
C GLY A 353 -6.33 20.03 6.68
N ASN A 354 -6.58 19.10 5.77
CA ASN A 354 -7.47 17.98 6.00
C ASN A 354 -6.72 16.80 6.63
N TRP A 355 -7.49 15.96 7.31
CA TRP A 355 -7.03 14.68 7.82
C TRP A 355 -7.89 13.56 7.27
N TYR A 356 -7.30 12.40 7.09
CA TYR A 356 -7.96 11.21 6.59
C TYR A 356 -7.87 10.09 7.62
N LEU A 357 -9.01 9.46 7.91
CA LEU A 357 -9.06 8.28 8.78
C LEU A 357 -8.76 7.05 7.95
N ILE A 358 -7.71 6.37 8.31
CA ILE A 358 -7.23 5.18 7.61
C ILE A 358 -7.45 3.95 8.49
N LYS A 359 -8.15 2.96 7.96
CA LYS A 359 -8.19 1.59 8.51
C LYS A 359 -7.03 0.82 7.91
N ASP A 360 -6.20 0.26 8.77
CA ASP A 360 -4.96 -0.42 8.39
C ASP A 360 -4.94 -1.86 8.90
N SER A 361 -4.22 -2.73 8.20
CA SER A 361 -4.06 -4.14 8.54
C SER A 361 -2.65 -4.52 9.02
N TRP A 362 -1.67 -3.60 8.92
CA TRP A 362 -0.30 -3.85 9.33
C TRP A 362 -0.13 -3.71 10.85
N GLU A 363 0.77 -4.46 11.45
CA GLU A 363 0.96 -4.55 12.90
C GLU A 363 1.21 -3.20 13.60
N ASN A 364 1.89 -2.24 12.95
CA ASN A 364 2.20 -0.94 13.54
C ASN A 364 0.94 -0.08 13.81
N ALA A 365 -0.17 -0.34 13.13
CA ALA A 365 -1.45 0.29 13.44
C ALA A 365 -2.04 -0.14 14.79
N TRP A 366 -1.45 -1.14 15.44
CA TRP A 366 -1.80 -1.55 16.80
C TRP A 366 -0.82 -1.07 17.87
N TRP A 367 0.19 -0.29 17.50
CA TRP A 367 1.15 0.23 18.48
C TRP A 367 0.62 1.46 19.23
N GLY A 368 -0.16 2.31 18.56
CA GLY A 368 -0.75 3.52 19.11
C GLY A 368 -1.95 3.30 20.03
N LYS A 369 -2.73 4.35 20.25
CA LYS A 369 -3.93 4.35 21.10
C LYS A 369 -5.15 3.83 20.35
N VAL A 370 -5.27 4.14 19.06
CA VAL A 370 -6.44 3.86 18.22
C VAL A 370 -6.15 2.65 17.33
N LYS A 371 -6.29 1.47 17.95
CA LYS A 371 -5.89 0.17 17.35
C LYS A 371 -6.49 -0.08 15.97
N GLY A 372 -5.63 -0.34 15.00
CA GLY A 372 -6.01 -0.64 13.62
C GLY A 372 -6.32 0.60 12.76
N TYR A 373 -5.96 1.80 13.25
CA TYR A 373 -6.19 3.05 12.53
C TYR A 373 -4.97 3.95 12.53
N PHE A 374 -4.90 4.79 11.47
CA PHE A 374 -3.99 5.90 11.33
C PHE A 374 -4.74 7.18 10.95
N PHE A 375 -4.18 8.32 11.32
CA PHE A 375 -4.61 9.65 10.91
C PHE A 375 -3.60 10.19 9.92
N TYR A 376 -3.97 10.22 8.63
CA TYR A 376 -3.10 10.76 7.59
C TYR A 376 -3.35 12.23 7.39
N GLN A 377 -2.30 13.05 7.54
CA GLN A 377 -2.34 14.47 7.21
C GLN A 377 -2.47 14.67 5.69
N GLU A 378 -3.09 15.76 5.25
CA GLU A 378 -3.27 16.09 3.84
C GLU A 378 -1.95 16.10 3.06
N ASP A 379 -0.88 16.65 3.62
CA ASP A 379 0.43 16.68 2.98
C ASP A 379 1.01 15.29 2.78
N TYR A 380 0.75 14.37 3.71
CA TYR A 380 1.12 12.97 3.54
C TYR A 380 0.36 12.32 2.38
N VAL A 381 -0.94 12.56 2.27
CA VAL A 381 -1.73 12.07 1.13
C VAL A 381 -1.26 12.69 -0.18
N ARG A 382 -0.95 13.98 -0.21
CA ARG A 382 -0.43 14.67 -1.41
C ARG A 382 0.91 14.12 -1.88
N LEU A 383 1.81 13.81 -0.96
CA LEU A 383 3.18 13.41 -1.28
C LEU A 383 3.35 11.90 -1.38
N LYS A 384 2.71 11.14 -0.50
CA LYS A 384 2.99 9.73 -0.24
C LYS A 384 1.86 8.76 -0.62
N ALA A 385 0.62 9.21 -0.86
CA ALA A 385 -0.41 8.36 -1.45
C ALA A 385 -0.23 8.36 -2.97
N LEU A 386 0.31 7.27 -3.49
CA LEU A 386 0.72 7.16 -4.90
C LEU A 386 -0.45 6.84 -5.83
N MET A 387 -1.43 6.09 -5.33
CA MET A 387 -2.62 5.65 -6.05
C MET A 387 -3.82 5.62 -5.11
N PHE A 388 -5.01 5.82 -5.63
CA PHE A 388 -6.24 5.42 -4.94
C PHE A 388 -7.22 4.74 -5.88
N MET A 389 -8.04 3.83 -5.33
CA MET A 389 -9.13 3.16 -6.03
C MET A 389 -10.45 3.46 -5.33
N VAL A 390 -11.50 3.74 -6.12
CA VAL A 390 -12.81 4.14 -5.64
C VAL A 390 -13.91 3.68 -6.59
N HIS A 391 -15.13 3.57 -6.09
CA HIS A 391 -16.31 3.28 -6.93
C HIS A 391 -16.56 4.43 -7.94
N LYS A 392 -16.76 4.09 -9.21
CA LYS A 392 -16.89 5.07 -10.33
C LYS A 392 -18.01 6.08 -10.14
N ASP A 393 -19.10 5.72 -9.43
CA ASP A 393 -20.23 6.62 -9.18
C ASP A 393 -19.86 7.81 -8.30
N ALA A 394 -18.85 7.67 -7.42
CA ALA A 394 -18.32 8.76 -6.62
C ALA A 394 -17.68 9.86 -7.48
N VAL A 395 -17.15 9.47 -8.64
CA VAL A 395 -16.20 10.26 -9.44
C VAL A 395 -16.66 10.50 -10.89
N LYS A 396 -17.95 10.34 -11.16
CA LYS A 396 -18.53 10.51 -12.52
C LYS A 396 -18.09 11.81 -13.20
N GLU A 397 -18.02 12.92 -12.47
CA GLU A 397 -17.71 14.22 -13.06
C GLU A 397 -16.26 14.32 -13.51
N ILE A 398 -15.32 13.75 -12.75
CA ILE A 398 -13.90 13.76 -13.15
C ILE A 398 -13.66 12.81 -14.33
N LEU A 399 -14.37 11.67 -14.38
CA LEU A 399 -14.25 10.71 -15.48
C LEU A 399 -14.66 11.29 -16.84
N LYS A 400 -15.55 12.30 -16.87
CA LYS A 400 -15.94 13.00 -18.10
C LYS A 400 -14.80 13.78 -18.76
N LYS A 401 -13.72 14.08 -18.00
CA LYS A 401 -12.54 14.77 -18.53
C LYS A 401 -11.61 13.85 -19.33
N PHE A 402 -11.82 12.55 -19.22
CA PHE A 402 -11.01 11.57 -19.94
C PHE A 402 -11.65 11.22 -21.28
N PRO A 403 -10.83 10.97 -22.32
CA PRO A 403 -11.35 10.48 -23.58
C PRO A 403 -12.18 9.21 -23.38
N THR A 404 -13.31 9.11 -24.04
CA THR A 404 -14.03 7.83 -24.14
C THR A 404 -13.09 6.82 -24.82
N ALA A 405 -13.02 5.61 -24.25
CA ALA A 405 -12.29 4.54 -24.94
C ALA A 405 -12.84 4.38 -26.37
N PRO A 406 -11.96 4.22 -27.37
CA PRO A 406 -12.36 4.03 -28.76
C PRO A 406 -13.23 2.80 -28.95
#